data_de73cc137201f12288ba4beb94c35585
#
_entry.id   de73cc137201f12288ba4beb94c35585
#
_cell.length_a   1.000
_cell.length_b   1.000
_cell.length_c   1.000
_cell.angle_alpha   90.00
_cell.angle_beta   90.00
_cell.angle_gamma   90.00
#
_symmetry.space_group_name_H-M   'P 1'
#
loop_
_entity.id
_entity.type
_entity.pdbx_description
1 polymer ?
#
loop_
_entity_poly.entity_id
_entity_poly.type
_entity_poly.pdbx_seq_one_letter_code
_entity_poly.pdbx_strand_id
1 'polypeptide(L)'
;MSSGWGAPDEAPTRLVLLRHGQTPMSVERRFAGRGDIPLTDAGHAQAAAAAHRLASWPIDVVVSSPLERARDTAAHAAEVLGLPVEVDEGFVETDFGDWEGMTFAEARDLAPDDVDRWLADTATGPPGGESFAAVAARVNAARDALVERHRGRTVLIVSHVTPIKVVLQQALLAPLSALYRMHLDTACLNEVDCFADGPMVVRSLNDTAHLA
;
A
#
# COMPACT_ATOMS: atom_id res chain seq x y z
N MET A 1 -7.72 -1.18 29.83
CA MET A 1 -7.00 -0.23 28.96
C MET A 1 -5.60 -0.09 29.55
N SER A 2 -4.62 -0.87 29.05
CA SER A 2 -3.23 -0.71 29.46
C SER A 2 -2.73 0.63 28.90
N SER A 3 -2.18 1.45 29.74
CA SER A 3 -1.58 2.73 29.38
C SER A 3 -0.37 2.45 28.47
N GLY A 4 -0.43 2.79 27.20
CA GLY A 4 0.56 2.51 26.16
C GLY A 4 1.95 3.13 26.33
N TRP A 5 2.48 3.18 27.53
CA TRP A 5 3.82 3.73 27.88
C TRP A 5 4.75 2.70 28.55
N GLY A 6 4.29 1.45 28.72
CA GLY A 6 5.16 0.34 29.13
C GLY A 6 5.89 -0.23 27.90
N ALA A 7 7.15 -0.68 28.07
CA ALA A 7 7.79 -1.48 27.02
C ALA A 7 6.92 -2.73 26.80
N PRO A 8 6.53 -3.06 25.56
CA PRO A 8 5.76 -4.27 25.30
C PRO A 8 6.60 -5.49 25.67
N ASP A 9 5.93 -6.53 26.21
CA ASP A 9 6.59 -7.79 26.57
C ASP A 9 7.19 -8.52 25.36
N GLU A 10 6.68 -8.23 24.15
CA GLU A 10 7.14 -8.78 22.88
C GLU A 10 7.44 -7.67 21.86
N ALA A 11 8.44 -7.89 21.03
CA ALA A 11 8.74 -6.97 19.91
C ALA A 11 7.54 -6.92 18.95
N PRO A 12 7.15 -5.72 18.45
CA PRO A 12 6.05 -5.60 17.49
C PRO A 12 6.43 -6.26 16.16
N THR A 13 5.43 -6.74 15.42
CA THR A 13 5.59 -7.04 14.00
C THR A 13 5.64 -5.72 13.24
N ARG A 14 6.74 -5.47 12.53
CA ARG A 14 6.90 -4.26 11.74
C ARG A 14 6.47 -4.49 10.30
N LEU A 15 5.57 -3.67 9.80
CA LEU A 15 5.20 -3.60 8.40
C LEU A 15 5.92 -2.42 7.76
N VAL A 16 6.75 -2.69 6.76
CA VAL A 16 7.35 -1.70 5.88
C VAL A 16 6.53 -1.72 4.59
N LEU A 17 5.80 -0.64 4.32
CA LEU A 17 4.88 -0.54 3.21
C LEU A 17 5.54 0.28 2.09
N LEU A 18 5.86 -0.36 0.98
CA LEU A 18 6.47 0.27 -0.19
C LEU A 18 5.44 0.37 -1.31
N ARG A 19 5.14 1.60 -1.76
CA ARG A 19 4.38 1.78 -2.98
C ARG A 19 5.25 1.41 -4.18
N HIS A 20 4.67 0.75 -5.19
CA HIS A 20 5.38 0.45 -6.44
C HIS A 20 6.00 1.69 -7.08
N GLY A 21 7.05 1.52 -7.88
CA GLY A 21 7.70 2.57 -8.65
C GLY A 21 6.78 3.22 -9.69
N GLN A 22 7.27 4.27 -10.34
CA GLN A 22 6.52 5.01 -11.34
C GLN A 22 6.08 4.13 -12.52
N THR A 23 4.84 4.34 -12.98
CA THR A 23 4.26 3.74 -14.19
C THR A 23 3.77 4.85 -15.13
N PRO A 24 3.51 4.60 -16.42
CA PRO A 24 2.89 5.59 -17.32
C PRO A 24 1.58 6.16 -16.74
N MET A 25 0.73 5.31 -16.17
CA MET A 25 -0.54 5.73 -15.55
C MET A 25 -0.32 6.68 -14.36
N SER A 26 0.72 6.44 -13.53
CA SER A 26 1.03 7.33 -12.41
C SER A 26 1.51 8.71 -12.86
N VAL A 27 2.24 8.78 -13.97
CA VAL A 27 2.67 10.05 -14.60
C VAL A 27 1.46 10.83 -15.09
N GLU A 28 0.55 10.17 -15.79
CA GLU A 28 -0.65 10.76 -16.36
C GLU A 28 -1.78 10.96 -15.33
N ARG A 29 -1.58 10.52 -14.09
CA ARG A 29 -2.58 10.57 -12.99
C ARG A 29 -3.89 9.88 -13.37
N ARG A 30 -3.78 8.71 -14.00
CA ARG A 30 -4.91 7.86 -14.38
C ARG A 30 -5.20 6.82 -13.30
N PHE A 31 -6.44 6.40 -13.20
CA PHE A 31 -6.82 5.25 -12.38
C PHE A 31 -6.14 3.99 -12.92
N ALA A 32 -5.29 3.38 -12.11
CA ALA A 32 -4.55 2.17 -12.42
C ALA A 32 -4.90 1.11 -11.38
N GLY A 33 -5.99 0.38 -11.60
CA GLY A 33 -6.47 -0.63 -10.68
C GLY A 33 -5.88 -2.02 -10.95
N ARG A 34 -6.65 -2.89 -11.58
CA ARG A 34 -6.32 -4.32 -11.76
C ARG A 34 -5.50 -4.64 -13.01
N GLY A 35 -5.37 -3.71 -13.96
CA GLY A 35 -4.57 -3.91 -15.16
C GLY A 35 -3.08 -4.10 -14.83
N ASP A 36 -2.43 -5.02 -15.54
CA ASP A 36 -0.98 -5.18 -15.49
C ASP A 36 -0.32 -4.08 -16.35
N ILE A 37 0.37 -3.18 -15.66
CA ILE A 37 1.04 -2.01 -16.24
C ILE A 37 2.49 -2.05 -15.77
N PRO A 38 3.48 -2.06 -16.68
CA PRO A 38 4.89 -2.12 -16.32
C PRO A 38 5.38 -0.83 -15.65
N LEU A 39 6.50 -0.91 -14.97
CA LEU A 39 7.25 0.24 -14.51
C LEU A 39 7.83 1.01 -15.71
N THR A 40 8.00 2.33 -15.55
CA THR A 40 8.88 3.11 -16.44
C THR A 40 10.34 2.90 -16.06
N ASP A 41 11.29 3.36 -16.91
CA ASP A 41 12.71 3.36 -16.55
C ASP A 41 12.96 4.13 -15.24
N ALA A 42 12.27 5.26 -15.04
CA ALA A 42 12.29 5.99 -13.77
C ALA A 42 11.70 5.17 -12.62
N GLY A 43 10.65 4.37 -12.87
CA GLY A 43 10.07 3.46 -11.89
C GLY A 43 11.04 2.37 -11.45
N HIS A 44 11.78 1.77 -12.38
CA HIS A 44 12.86 0.82 -12.05
C HIS A 44 13.99 1.49 -11.26
N ALA A 45 14.40 2.70 -11.62
CA ALA A 45 15.40 3.45 -10.86
C ALA A 45 14.92 3.76 -9.43
N GLN A 46 13.65 4.14 -9.26
CA GLN A 46 13.03 4.36 -7.94
C GLN A 46 13.00 3.06 -7.12
N ALA A 47 12.63 1.94 -7.73
CA ALA A 47 12.60 0.62 -7.08
C ALA A 47 14.00 0.20 -6.61
N ALA A 48 15.03 0.41 -7.44
CA ALA A 48 16.42 0.15 -7.08
C ALA A 48 16.91 1.05 -5.93
N ALA A 49 16.55 2.33 -5.93
CA ALA A 49 16.89 3.25 -4.84
C ALA A 49 16.22 2.84 -3.51
N ALA A 50 14.94 2.44 -3.55
CA ALA A 50 14.24 1.90 -2.39
C ALA A 50 14.91 0.60 -1.88
N ALA A 51 15.25 -0.32 -2.77
CA ALA A 51 15.96 -1.56 -2.45
C ALA A 51 17.31 -1.27 -1.75
N HIS A 52 18.08 -0.33 -2.29
CA HIS A 52 19.38 0.07 -1.68
C HIS A 52 19.19 0.65 -0.28
N ARG A 53 18.17 1.48 -0.06
CA ARG A 53 17.85 2.00 1.28
C ARG A 53 17.47 0.87 2.25
N LEU A 54 16.70 -0.13 1.77
CA LEU A 54 16.27 -1.26 2.58
C LEU A 54 17.38 -2.26 2.90
N ALA A 55 18.52 -2.23 2.20
CA ALA A 55 19.63 -3.16 2.39
C ALA A 55 20.18 -3.21 3.82
N SER A 56 20.06 -2.11 4.58
CA SER A 56 20.50 -2.02 5.98
C SER A 56 19.38 -2.25 7.00
N TRP A 57 18.15 -2.49 6.54
CA TRP A 57 17.01 -2.72 7.42
C TRP A 57 16.85 -4.21 7.73
N PRO A 58 16.39 -4.56 8.93
CA PRO A 58 16.24 -5.96 9.34
C PRO A 58 14.96 -6.58 8.75
N ILE A 59 14.86 -6.62 7.40
CA ILE A 59 13.73 -7.22 6.71
C ILE A 59 13.86 -8.74 6.74
N ASP A 60 12.83 -9.43 7.21
CA ASP A 60 12.77 -10.89 7.31
C ASP A 60 11.97 -11.54 6.20
N VAL A 61 10.99 -10.82 5.63
CA VAL A 61 10.02 -11.33 4.65
C VAL A 61 9.71 -10.26 3.63
N VAL A 62 9.57 -10.64 2.35
CA VAL A 62 9.11 -9.78 1.26
C VAL A 62 7.81 -10.31 0.71
N VAL A 63 6.76 -9.49 0.77
CA VAL A 63 5.42 -9.79 0.23
C VAL A 63 5.10 -8.77 -0.86
N SER A 64 4.49 -9.21 -1.94
CA SER A 64 4.07 -8.34 -3.04
C SER A 64 2.61 -8.56 -3.41
N SER A 65 1.95 -7.47 -3.82
CA SER A 65 0.74 -7.56 -4.64
C SER A 65 1.02 -8.38 -5.90
N PRO A 66 0.02 -9.08 -6.48
CA PRO A 66 0.19 -9.89 -7.70
C PRO A 66 0.48 -9.06 -8.96
N LEU A 67 0.22 -7.74 -8.97
CA LEU A 67 0.34 -6.92 -10.16
C LEU A 67 1.81 -6.68 -10.54
N GLU A 68 2.11 -6.69 -11.85
CA GLU A 68 3.45 -6.60 -12.42
C GLU A 68 4.27 -5.46 -11.81
N ARG A 69 3.76 -4.23 -11.78
CA ARG A 69 4.45 -3.06 -11.20
C ARG A 69 4.89 -3.24 -9.75
N ALA A 70 4.11 -3.98 -8.95
CA ALA A 70 4.46 -4.26 -7.56
C ALA A 70 5.47 -5.41 -7.46
N ARG A 71 5.31 -6.46 -8.27
CA ARG A 71 6.26 -7.59 -8.33
C ARG A 71 7.63 -7.12 -8.81
N ASP A 72 7.69 -6.28 -9.84
CA ASP A 72 8.95 -5.75 -10.35
C ASP A 72 9.64 -4.87 -9.31
N THR A 73 8.87 -4.02 -8.61
CA THR A 73 9.41 -3.24 -7.49
C THR A 73 9.92 -4.14 -6.36
N ALA A 74 9.17 -5.20 -6.02
CA ALA A 74 9.57 -6.17 -4.99
C ALA A 74 10.81 -6.97 -5.39
N ALA A 75 10.97 -7.30 -6.67
CA ALA A 75 12.11 -8.03 -7.17
C ALA A 75 13.44 -7.31 -6.93
N HIS A 76 13.49 -5.97 -7.11
CA HIS A 76 14.67 -5.18 -6.75
C HIS A 76 15.03 -5.30 -5.26
N ALA A 77 14.04 -5.22 -4.37
CA ALA A 77 14.28 -5.38 -2.93
C ALA A 77 14.70 -6.81 -2.57
N ALA A 78 14.02 -7.80 -3.13
CA ALA A 78 14.28 -9.21 -2.90
C ALA A 78 15.70 -9.62 -3.31
N GLU A 79 16.19 -9.12 -4.45
CA GLU A 79 17.56 -9.35 -4.92
C GLU A 79 18.59 -8.83 -3.92
N VAL A 80 18.43 -7.58 -3.46
CA VAL A 80 19.38 -6.95 -2.52
C VAL A 80 19.33 -7.60 -1.14
N LEU A 81 18.14 -8.03 -0.69
CA LEU A 81 17.93 -8.66 0.62
C LEU A 81 18.26 -10.17 0.62
N GLY A 82 18.39 -10.80 -0.54
CA GLY A 82 18.56 -12.25 -0.65
C GLY A 82 17.34 -13.05 -0.18
N LEU A 83 16.13 -12.49 -0.29
CA LEU A 83 14.89 -13.09 0.18
C LEU A 83 13.94 -13.43 -0.99
N PRO A 84 13.14 -14.50 -0.88
CA PRO A 84 12.09 -14.78 -1.87
C PRO A 84 10.94 -13.75 -1.75
N VAL A 85 10.21 -13.56 -2.85
CA VAL A 85 8.97 -12.76 -2.87
C VAL A 85 7.79 -13.71 -2.71
N GLU A 86 6.98 -13.49 -1.67
CA GLU A 86 5.66 -14.09 -1.51
C GLU A 86 4.62 -13.19 -2.19
N VAL A 87 3.61 -13.79 -2.85
CA VAL A 87 2.51 -13.01 -3.46
C VAL A 87 1.26 -13.14 -2.61
N ASP A 88 0.60 -12.00 -2.34
CA ASP A 88 -0.65 -11.97 -1.57
C ASP A 88 -1.69 -11.09 -2.29
N GLU A 89 -2.78 -11.71 -2.74
CA GLU A 89 -3.90 -11.07 -3.43
C GLU A 89 -4.62 -10.02 -2.57
N GLY A 90 -4.53 -10.13 -1.25
CA GLY A 90 -5.13 -9.16 -0.33
C GLY A 90 -4.55 -7.75 -0.46
N PHE A 91 -3.34 -7.60 -0.99
CA PHE A 91 -2.66 -6.31 -1.19
C PHE A 91 -2.75 -5.76 -2.62
N VAL A 92 -3.60 -6.33 -3.48
CA VAL A 92 -3.85 -5.80 -4.82
C VAL A 92 -4.53 -4.43 -4.76
N GLU A 93 -4.39 -3.59 -5.80
CA GLU A 93 -5.00 -2.26 -5.85
C GLU A 93 -6.55 -2.36 -5.94
N THR A 94 -7.23 -1.25 -5.72
CA THR A 94 -8.66 -1.08 -5.95
C THR A 94 -9.00 -1.41 -7.39
N ASP A 95 -10.06 -2.16 -7.59
CA ASP A 95 -10.69 -2.27 -8.91
C ASP A 95 -11.45 -0.97 -9.19
N PHE A 96 -11.02 -0.21 -10.19
CA PHE A 96 -11.70 1.02 -10.58
C PHE A 96 -12.79 0.81 -11.64
N GLY A 97 -13.05 -0.45 -12.06
CA GLY A 97 -14.12 -0.79 -12.99
C GLY A 97 -14.08 0.03 -14.26
N ASP A 98 -15.21 0.68 -14.60
CA ASP A 98 -15.34 1.47 -15.84
C ASP A 98 -14.42 2.72 -15.87
N TRP A 99 -13.80 3.10 -14.74
CA TRP A 99 -12.86 4.23 -14.70
C TRP A 99 -11.40 3.84 -14.91
N GLU A 100 -11.11 2.55 -15.11
CA GLU A 100 -9.75 2.10 -15.44
C GLU A 100 -9.18 2.88 -16.62
N GLY A 101 -7.96 3.41 -16.46
CA GLY A 101 -7.27 4.18 -17.49
C GLY A 101 -7.73 5.63 -17.65
N MET A 102 -8.81 6.06 -16.98
CA MET A 102 -9.27 7.45 -17.00
C MET A 102 -8.51 8.30 -15.98
N THR A 103 -8.38 9.59 -16.26
CA THR A 103 -8.08 10.59 -15.25
C THR A 103 -9.32 10.86 -14.40
N PHE A 104 -9.15 11.48 -13.23
CA PHE A 104 -10.27 11.91 -12.41
C PHE A 104 -11.20 12.89 -13.16
N ALA A 105 -10.64 13.77 -14.00
CA ALA A 105 -11.43 14.72 -14.78
C ALA A 105 -12.28 14.00 -15.85
N GLU A 106 -11.68 13.06 -16.59
CA GLU A 106 -12.40 12.27 -17.60
C GLU A 106 -13.54 11.44 -16.98
N ALA A 107 -13.31 10.81 -15.81
CA ALA A 107 -14.36 10.08 -15.10
C ALA A 107 -15.48 11.02 -14.63
N ARG A 108 -15.13 12.22 -14.14
CA ARG A 108 -16.12 13.22 -13.71
C ARG A 108 -16.93 13.78 -14.87
N ASP A 109 -16.31 14.01 -16.02
CA ASP A 109 -17.01 14.50 -17.22
C ASP A 109 -17.97 13.43 -17.75
N LEU A 110 -17.58 12.15 -17.67
CA LEU A 110 -18.38 11.03 -18.12
C LEU A 110 -19.58 10.72 -17.21
N ALA A 111 -19.36 10.70 -15.90
CA ALA A 111 -20.33 10.24 -14.90
C ALA A 111 -20.26 11.08 -13.60
N PRO A 112 -20.64 12.37 -13.64
CA PRO A 112 -20.51 13.28 -12.48
C PRO A 112 -21.24 12.79 -11.23
N ASP A 113 -22.45 12.24 -11.39
CA ASP A 113 -23.25 11.75 -10.25
C ASP A 113 -22.60 10.52 -9.60
N ASP A 114 -21.95 9.65 -10.37
CA ASP A 114 -21.24 8.47 -9.84
C ASP A 114 -20.00 8.90 -9.07
N VAL A 115 -19.24 9.87 -9.59
CA VAL A 115 -18.09 10.44 -8.90
C VAL A 115 -18.50 11.13 -7.60
N ASP A 116 -19.59 11.89 -7.60
CA ASP A 116 -20.08 12.54 -6.39
C ASP A 116 -20.52 11.52 -5.34
N ARG A 117 -21.23 10.45 -5.72
CA ARG A 117 -21.58 9.34 -4.80
C ARG A 117 -20.35 8.63 -4.24
N TRP A 118 -19.39 8.31 -5.10
CA TRP A 118 -18.12 7.67 -4.69
C TRP A 118 -17.31 8.52 -3.70
N LEU A 119 -17.27 9.84 -3.89
CA LEU A 119 -16.59 10.75 -2.96
C LEU A 119 -17.34 10.94 -1.64
N ALA A 120 -18.67 10.85 -1.67
CA ALA A 120 -19.52 11.06 -0.48
C ALA A 120 -19.57 9.83 0.44
N ASP A 121 -19.45 8.61 -0.12
CA ASP A 121 -19.62 7.37 0.62
C ASP A 121 -18.57 6.32 0.23
N THR A 122 -17.75 5.93 1.21
CA THR A 122 -16.71 4.89 1.03
C THR A 122 -17.25 3.48 0.80
N ALA A 123 -18.55 3.24 1.01
CA ALA A 123 -19.23 1.99 0.67
C ALA A 123 -19.69 1.94 -0.80
N THR A 124 -19.64 3.08 -1.50
CA THR A 124 -19.92 3.16 -2.94
C THR A 124 -18.62 2.95 -3.73
N GLY A 125 -18.65 2.07 -4.74
CA GLY A 125 -17.55 1.86 -5.70
C GLY A 125 -17.77 2.61 -7.01
N PRO A 126 -16.74 2.73 -7.84
CA PRO A 126 -16.91 3.08 -9.25
C PRO A 126 -17.84 2.07 -9.94
N PRO A 127 -18.52 2.44 -11.04
CA PRO A 127 -19.33 1.49 -11.81
C PRO A 127 -18.50 0.25 -12.21
N GLY A 128 -18.98 -0.94 -11.87
CA GLY A 128 -18.27 -2.20 -12.11
C GLY A 128 -17.03 -2.44 -11.25
N GLY A 129 -16.70 -1.54 -10.34
CA GLY A 129 -15.50 -1.60 -9.52
C GLY A 129 -15.76 -1.89 -8.04
N GLU A 130 -14.71 -1.72 -7.23
CA GLU A 130 -14.65 -2.07 -5.82
C GLU A 130 -14.80 -0.82 -4.94
N SER A 131 -15.63 -0.88 -3.90
CA SER A 131 -15.72 0.21 -2.91
C SER A 131 -14.50 0.21 -1.98
N PHE A 132 -14.16 1.37 -1.42
CA PHE A 132 -13.07 1.44 -0.43
C PHE A 132 -13.37 0.63 0.84
N ALA A 133 -14.64 0.45 1.19
CA ALA A 133 -15.03 -0.43 2.29
C ALA A 133 -14.70 -1.91 1.98
N ALA A 134 -14.92 -2.37 0.74
CA ALA A 134 -14.54 -3.71 0.32
C ALA A 134 -13.01 -3.89 0.30
N VAL A 135 -12.28 -2.89 -0.24
CA VAL A 135 -10.80 -2.88 -0.20
C VAL A 135 -10.31 -2.95 1.24
N ALA A 136 -10.87 -2.14 2.14
CA ALA A 136 -10.48 -2.13 3.55
C ALA A 136 -10.71 -3.49 4.22
N ALA A 137 -11.82 -4.16 3.92
CA ALA A 137 -12.11 -5.48 4.48
C ALA A 137 -11.05 -6.52 4.08
N ARG A 138 -10.71 -6.62 2.78
CA ARG A 138 -9.71 -7.60 2.31
C ARG A 138 -8.29 -7.27 2.75
N VAL A 139 -7.90 -5.99 2.71
CA VAL A 139 -6.55 -5.56 3.13
C VAL A 139 -6.35 -5.79 4.63
N ASN A 140 -7.34 -5.49 5.47
CA ASN A 140 -7.26 -5.74 6.91
C ASN A 140 -7.16 -7.23 7.20
N ALA A 141 -7.95 -8.08 6.52
CA ALA A 141 -7.86 -9.52 6.66
C ALA A 141 -6.47 -10.07 6.28
N ALA A 142 -5.91 -9.62 5.15
CA ALA A 142 -4.57 -10.00 4.70
C ALA A 142 -3.49 -9.53 5.67
N ARG A 143 -3.55 -8.27 6.14
CA ARG A 143 -2.64 -7.72 7.15
C ARG A 143 -2.68 -8.54 8.44
N ASP A 144 -3.86 -8.83 8.97
CA ASP A 144 -4.01 -9.57 10.23
C ASP A 144 -3.45 -10.99 10.13
N ALA A 145 -3.72 -11.68 9.01
CA ALA A 145 -3.14 -12.98 8.73
C ALA A 145 -1.62 -12.95 8.60
N LEU A 146 -1.08 -11.88 7.97
CA LEU A 146 0.35 -11.69 7.79
C LEU A 146 1.05 -11.41 9.12
N VAL A 147 0.49 -10.52 9.94
CA VAL A 147 1.00 -10.18 11.27
C VAL A 147 1.02 -11.41 12.17
N GLU A 148 -0.04 -12.22 12.16
CA GLU A 148 -0.12 -13.46 12.94
C GLU A 148 0.96 -14.47 12.51
N ARG A 149 1.17 -14.65 11.20
CA ARG A 149 2.15 -15.58 10.63
C ARG A 149 3.60 -15.16 10.92
N HIS A 150 3.85 -13.86 11.04
CA HIS A 150 5.21 -13.30 11.14
C HIS A 150 5.42 -12.46 12.40
N ARG A 151 4.85 -12.89 13.53
CA ARG A 151 4.96 -12.19 14.83
C ARG A 151 6.41 -11.84 15.17
N GLY A 152 6.63 -10.60 15.58
CA GLY A 152 7.93 -10.07 15.99
C GLY A 152 8.95 -9.89 14.87
N ARG A 153 8.55 -10.10 13.60
CA ARG A 153 9.41 -9.92 12.42
C ARG A 153 9.14 -8.61 11.71
N THR A 154 10.05 -8.24 10.81
CA THR A 154 9.88 -7.12 9.90
C THR A 154 9.50 -7.63 8.50
N VAL A 155 8.33 -7.22 8.02
CA VAL A 155 7.75 -7.64 6.75
C VAL A 155 7.71 -6.45 5.80
N LEU A 156 8.39 -6.55 4.66
CA LEU A 156 8.25 -5.62 3.54
C LEU A 156 7.03 -6.02 2.72
N ILE A 157 6.08 -5.09 2.54
CA ILE A 157 4.89 -5.27 1.69
C ILE A 157 4.98 -4.27 0.54
N VAL A 158 5.14 -4.76 -0.68
CA VAL A 158 5.12 -3.95 -1.89
C VAL A 158 3.72 -3.94 -2.49
N SER A 159 3.11 -2.77 -2.53
CA SER A 159 1.70 -2.64 -2.89
C SER A 159 1.42 -1.28 -3.57
N HIS A 160 0.21 -0.78 -3.42
CA HIS A 160 -0.36 0.34 -4.14
C HIS A 160 -0.93 1.39 -3.19
N VAL A 161 -1.46 2.48 -3.76
CA VAL A 161 -1.94 3.63 -2.99
C VAL A 161 -3.03 3.24 -2.00
N THR A 162 -4.10 2.58 -2.47
CA THR A 162 -5.26 2.33 -1.60
C THR A 162 -4.98 1.31 -0.51
N PRO A 163 -4.37 0.14 -0.77
CA PRO A 163 -4.03 -0.82 0.27
C PRO A 163 -3.11 -0.23 1.36
N ILE A 164 -2.08 0.52 0.96
CA ILE A 164 -1.17 1.15 1.92
C ILE A 164 -1.92 2.17 2.79
N LYS A 165 -2.75 3.02 2.18
CA LYS A 165 -3.57 4.00 2.93
C LYS A 165 -4.55 3.32 3.89
N VAL A 166 -5.11 2.15 3.54
CA VAL A 166 -5.98 1.38 4.43
C VAL A 166 -5.23 0.95 5.70
N VAL A 167 -4.01 0.41 5.56
CA VAL A 167 -3.20 0.02 6.72
C VAL A 167 -2.88 1.23 7.60
N LEU A 168 -2.47 2.35 6.99
CA LEU A 168 -2.16 3.60 7.69
C LEU A 168 -3.39 4.19 8.40
N GLN A 169 -4.54 4.22 7.71
CA GLN A 169 -5.81 4.70 8.27
C GLN A 169 -6.23 3.90 9.49
N GLN A 170 -6.11 2.56 9.42
CA GLN A 170 -6.43 1.69 10.53
C GLN A 170 -5.49 1.92 11.73
N ALA A 171 -4.19 2.06 11.48
CA ALA A 171 -3.19 2.35 12.51
C ALA A 171 -3.46 3.69 13.22
N LEU A 172 -3.98 4.67 12.50
CA LEU A 172 -4.32 5.98 13.04
C LEU A 172 -5.72 6.03 13.70
N LEU A 173 -6.47 4.93 13.70
CA LEU A 173 -7.87 4.87 14.15
C LEU A 173 -8.74 5.96 13.48
N ALA A 174 -8.37 6.37 12.27
CA ALA A 174 -9.08 7.40 11.53
C ALA A 174 -10.30 6.81 10.80
N PRO A 175 -11.32 7.60 10.45
CA PRO A 175 -12.41 7.12 9.61
C PRO A 175 -11.89 6.74 8.22
N LEU A 176 -12.57 5.83 7.51
CA LEU A 176 -12.13 5.35 6.19
C LEU A 176 -12.01 6.51 5.16
N SER A 177 -12.78 7.57 5.31
CA SER A 177 -12.65 8.79 4.50
C SER A 177 -11.30 9.52 4.65
N ALA A 178 -10.46 9.13 5.63
CA ALA A 178 -9.08 9.64 5.74
C ALA A 178 -8.18 9.21 4.57
N LEU A 179 -8.58 8.20 3.77
CA LEU A 179 -7.89 7.83 2.53
C LEU A 179 -7.72 9.02 1.57
N TYR A 180 -8.66 9.96 1.57
CA TYR A 180 -8.60 11.19 0.76
C TYR A 180 -7.65 12.26 1.33
N ARG A 181 -7.12 12.08 2.54
CA ARG A 181 -6.28 13.04 3.26
C ARG A 181 -4.80 12.66 3.33
N MET A 182 -4.43 11.51 2.79
CA MET A 182 -3.05 11.04 2.71
C MET A 182 -2.56 11.10 1.27
N HIS A 183 -1.33 11.57 1.08
CA HIS A 183 -0.61 11.49 -0.18
C HIS A 183 0.50 10.45 -0.05
N LEU A 184 0.68 9.66 -1.10
CA LEU A 184 1.77 8.67 -1.20
C LEU A 184 2.43 8.83 -2.56
N ASP A 185 3.72 9.16 -2.58
CA ASP A 185 4.52 9.21 -3.81
C ASP A 185 4.87 7.80 -4.31
N THR A 186 5.24 7.67 -5.59
CA THR A 186 5.77 6.41 -6.13
C THR A 186 7.05 6.02 -5.39
N ALA A 187 7.21 4.74 -5.10
CA ALA A 187 8.32 4.18 -4.33
C ALA A 187 8.51 4.77 -2.92
N CYS A 188 7.50 5.44 -2.34
CA CYS A 188 7.57 5.90 -0.95
C CYS A 188 7.54 4.73 0.03
N LEU A 189 8.24 4.91 1.15
CA LEU A 189 8.26 3.99 2.28
C LEU A 189 7.37 4.52 3.41
N ASN A 190 6.66 3.60 4.07
CA ASN A 190 5.86 3.88 5.25
C ASN A 190 6.09 2.74 6.25
N GLU A 191 6.11 3.04 7.54
CA GLU A 191 6.36 2.04 8.58
C GLU A 191 5.24 2.02 9.61
N VAL A 192 4.78 0.82 9.97
CA VAL A 192 3.75 0.60 11.00
C VAL A 192 4.22 -0.54 11.90
N ASP A 193 4.28 -0.30 13.20
CA ASP A 193 4.48 -1.33 14.21
C ASP A 193 3.12 -1.87 14.65
N CYS A 194 2.94 -3.20 14.58
CA CYS A 194 1.75 -3.92 15.04
C CYS A 194 2.09 -4.70 16.31
N PHE A 195 1.47 -4.35 17.43
CA PHE A 195 1.72 -4.98 18.72
C PHE A 195 0.79 -6.16 18.96
N ALA A 196 1.27 -7.17 19.69
CA ALA A 196 0.54 -8.42 19.92
C ALA A 196 -0.78 -8.22 20.71
N ASP A 197 -0.88 -7.16 21.52
CA ASP A 197 -2.07 -6.76 22.26
C ASP A 197 -3.05 -5.88 21.46
N GLY A 198 -2.79 -5.68 20.16
CA GLY A 198 -3.69 -5.07 19.19
C GLY A 198 -3.38 -3.64 18.73
N PRO A 199 -2.74 -2.75 19.47
CA PRO A 199 -2.38 -1.40 19.00
C PRO A 199 -1.47 -1.42 17.78
N MET A 200 -1.60 -0.38 16.94
CA MET A 200 -0.71 -0.13 15.81
C MET A 200 -0.14 1.27 15.94
N VAL A 201 1.13 1.45 15.54
CA VAL A 201 1.83 2.74 15.61
C VAL A 201 2.45 3.07 14.27
N VAL A 202 2.06 4.19 13.66
CA VAL A 202 2.71 4.73 12.45
C VAL A 202 4.05 5.34 12.85
N ARG A 203 5.14 4.84 12.28
CA ARG A 203 6.53 5.31 12.53
C ARG A 203 6.98 6.33 11.50
N SER A 204 6.61 6.09 10.24
CA SER A 204 6.87 6.99 9.13
C SER A 204 5.74 6.92 8.10
N LEU A 205 5.55 8.01 7.37
CA LEU A 205 4.56 8.12 6.30
C LEU A 205 5.16 8.89 5.13
N ASN A 206 5.05 8.32 3.93
CA ASN A 206 5.50 8.92 2.67
C ASN A 206 6.98 9.34 2.68
N ASP A 207 7.87 8.52 3.24
CA ASP A 207 9.32 8.78 3.22
C ASP A 207 9.87 8.49 1.80
N THR A 208 10.42 9.53 1.17
CA THR A 208 11.02 9.51 -0.16
C THR A 208 12.49 9.95 -0.14
N ALA A 209 13.14 9.99 1.03
CA ALA A 209 14.52 10.49 1.18
C ALA A 209 15.55 9.74 0.32
N HIS A 210 15.24 8.50 -0.10
CA HIS A 210 16.09 7.69 -0.99
C HIS A 210 15.93 8.06 -2.48
N LEU A 211 14.99 8.94 -2.82
CA LEU A 211 14.73 9.40 -4.19
C LEU A 211 15.32 10.78 -4.49
N ALA A 212 16.00 11.39 -3.51
CA ALA A 212 16.61 12.73 -3.60
C ALA A 212 17.99 12.70 -4.25
#